data_071a34f606315a5ed76bde8510454b2e
#
_entry.id   071a34f606315a5ed76bde8510454b2e
#
_cell.length_a   1.000
_cell.length_b   1.000
_cell.length_c   1.000
_cell.angle_alpha   90.00
_cell.angle_beta   90.00
_cell.angle_gamma   90.00
#
_symmetry.space_group_name_H-M   'P 1'
#
loop_
_entity.id
_entity.type
_entity.pdbx_description
1 polymer ?
#
loop_
_entity_poly.entity_id
_entity_poly.type
_entity_poly.pdbx_seq_one_letter_code
_entity_poly.pdbx_strand_id
1 'polypeptide(L)'
;MQFDFNLSAGASQTLDVRGRFFKYKSGTGMIRVRTSLGGAVDLLPGQGIENINFTNLTVSDRSNAQNAGTILAGDFDFRDDRITGSVEVIDGGRNRTIANQAFMATTYCGGQAGNTAQIQLWNPAGSTKRVIVERVARGSNTSGTVAVGITTAALVTKDKNAQCKLSGGALSTAELRFESKVGASGLASLTSNVVQAGVDLPFQFLEPVVLMPGFGLVLSASTLSADVLGAYEFFEEFI
;
A
#
# COMPACT_ATOMS: atom_id res chain seq x y z
N MET A 1 -40.60 6.90 0.27
CA MET A 1 -41.48 6.57 -0.90
C MET A 1 -40.71 6.84 -2.19
N GLN A 2 -41.17 6.25 -3.29
CA GLN A 2 -40.62 6.48 -4.63
C GLN A 2 -41.65 7.27 -5.44
N PHE A 3 -41.18 8.30 -6.14
CA PHE A 3 -42.02 9.19 -6.97
C PHE A 3 -41.40 9.28 -8.36
N ASP A 4 -42.19 8.91 -9.37
CA ASP A 4 -41.77 9.05 -10.76
C ASP A 4 -42.28 10.40 -11.29
N PHE A 5 -41.46 11.06 -12.10
CA PHE A 5 -41.80 12.32 -12.74
C PHE A 5 -41.50 12.27 -14.24
N ASN A 6 -42.24 13.06 -15.01
CA ASN A 6 -42.02 13.27 -16.43
C ASN A 6 -42.27 14.74 -16.76
N LEU A 7 -41.22 15.50 -16.91
CA LEU A 7 -41.26 16.95 -17.09
C LEU A 7 -40.89 17.32 -18.53
N SER A 8 -41.72 18.19 -19.13
CA SER A 8 -41.29 18.89 -20.34
C SER A 8 -40.17 19.89 -20.02
N ALA A 9 -39.47 20.39 -21.06
CA ALA A 9 -38.40 21.35 -20.88
C ALA A 9 -38.87 22.57 -20.05
N GLY A 10 -38.17 22.85 -18.96
CA GLY A 10 -38.47 23.94 -18.01
C GLY A 10 -39.72 23.75 -17.15
N ALA A 11 -40.41 22.64 -17.26
CA ALA A 11 -41.60 22.35 -16.44
C ALA A 11 -41.24 21.98 -15.00
N SER A 12 -42.25 22.07 -14.12
CA SER A 12 -42.12 21.67 -12.73
C SER A 12 -43.31 20.83 -12.26
N GLN A 13 -43.07 19.96 -11.30
CA GLN A 13 -44.07 19.12 -10.65
C GLN A 13 -43.88 19.18 -9.14
N THR A 14 -44.95 19.34 -8.40
CA THR A 14 -44.90 19.28 -6.93
C THR A 14 -45.25 17.86 -6.48
N LEU A 15 -44.39 17.34 -5.61
CA LEU A 15 -44.56 16.04 -4.94
C LEU A 15 -45.06 16.30 -3.52
N ASP A 16 -46.25 15.79 -3.20
CA ASP A 16 -46.78 15.87 -1.86
C ASP A 16 -46.18 14.76 -1.00
N VAL A 17 -45.05 15.08 -0.42
CA VAL A 17 -44.29 14.14 0.43
C VAL A 17 -43.60 14.90 1.58
N ARG A 18 -43.88 14.43 2.78
CA ARG A 18 -43.19 14.89 3.99
C ARG A 18 -42.00 14.00 4.30
N GLY A 19 -40.88 14.62 4.74
CA GLY A 19 -39.71 13.87 5.14
C GLY A 19 -38.53 14.75 5.48
N ARG A 20 -37.40 14.09 5.71
CA ARG A 20 -36.08 14.71 5.97
C ARG A 20 -34.98 14.26 5.04
N PHE A 21 -35.34 13.47 4.01
CA PHE A 21 -34.43 12.91 3.04
C PHE A 21 -35.09 12.93 1.65
N PHE A 22 -34.33 13.29 0.61
CA PHE A 22 -34.66 13.03 -0.78
C PHE A 22 -33.42 12.74 -1.62
N LYS A 23 -33.57 11.85 -2.62
CA LYS A 23 -32.50 11.44 -3.55
C LYS A 23 -33.06 11.35 -4.95
N TYR A 24 -32.38 11.95 -5.93
CA TYR A 24 -32.63 11.74 -7.34
C TYR A 24 -32.01 10.40 -7.75
N LYS A 25 -32.82 9.34 -7.74
CA LYS A 25 -32.36 7.95 -7.96
C LYS A 25 -31.90 7.72 -9.39
N SER A 26 -32.68 8.14 -10.37
CA SER A 26 -32.43 7.94 -11.79
C SER A 26 -33.20 8.97 -12.64
N GLY A 27 -32.67 9.27 -13.82
CA GLY A 27 -33.31 10.14 -14.79
C GLY A 27 -32.38 10.54 -15.92
N THR A 28 -32.91 11.31 -16.89
CA THR A 28 -32.23 11.64 -18.14
C THR A 28 -31.44 12.95 -18.10
N GLY A 29 -31.65 13.81 -17.09
CA GLY A 29 -30.99 15.11 -17.02
C GLY A 29 -30.94 15.71 -15.62
N MET A 30 -30.36 16.89 -15.50
CA MET A 30 -30.30 17.64 -14.24
C MET A 30 -31.68 18.15 -13.84
N ILE A 31 -32.00 18.08 -12.56
CA ILE A 31 -33.23 18.62 -11.97
C ILE A 31 -32.88 19.64 -10.89
N ARG A 32 -33.82 20.60 -10.66
CA ARG A 32 -33.81 21.43 -9.45
C ARG A 32 -34.88 20.96 -8.52
N VAL A 33 -34.51 20.69 -7.28
CA VAL A 33 -35.45 20.37 -6.21
C VAL A 33 -35.51 21.54 -5.23
N ARG A 34 -36.73 22.01 -4.98
CA ARG A 34 -37.07 23.06 -3.99
C ARG A 34 -37.89 22.44 -2.87
N THR A 35 -37.54 22.73 -1.63
CA THR A 35 -38.26 22.27 -0.45
C THR A 35 -39.30 23.30 0.00
N SER A 36 -40.35 22.87 0.73
CA SER A 36 -41.36 23.73 1.33
C SER A 36 -40.81 24.78 2.31
N LEU A 37 -39.69 24.56 2.91
CA LEU A 37 -39.03 25.50 3.86
C LEU A 37 -38.14 26.53 3.15
N GLY A 38 -38.15 26.57 1.84
CA GLY A 38 -37.20 27.36 1.04
C GLY A 38 -35.93 26.58 0.74
N GLY A 39 -35.03 27.18 -0.02
CA GLY A 39 -33.88 26.50 -0.51
C GLY A 39 -34.13 25.67 -1.76
N ALA A 40 -33.18 25.68 -2.68
CA ALA A 40 -33.23 24.89 -3.90
C ALA A 40 -31.85 24.33 -4.18
N VAL A 41 -31.80 23.13 -4.73
CA VAL A 41 -30.56 22.45 -5.10
C VAL A 41 -30.70 21.82 -6.48
N ASP A 42 -29.66 21.90 -7.28
CA ASP A 42 -29.58 21.23 -8.56
C ASP A 42 -28.93 19.85 -8.35
N LEU A 43 -29.57 18.79 -8.85
CA LEU A 43 -29.15 17.41 -8.66
C LEU A 43 -28.98 16.71 -10.01
N LEU A 44 -27.95 15.91 -10.10
CA LEU A 44 -27.73 14.87 -11.10
C LEU A 44 -28.24 13.51 -10.58
N PRO A 45 -28.56 12.55 -11.47
CA PRO A 45 -28.93 11.21 -11.06
C PRO A 45 -27.90 10.62 -10.08
N GLY A 46 -28.38 10.02 -8.99
CA GLY A 46 -27.56 9.47 -7.91
C GLY A 46 -27.33 10.42 -6.73
N GLN A 47 -27.54 11.74 -6.88
CA GLN A 47 -27.36 12.72 -5.82
C GLN A 47 -28.60 12.89 -4.94
N GLY A 48 -28.43 13.29 -3.70
CA GLY A 48 -29.50 13.50 -2.74
C GLY A 48 -29.09 14.41 -1.59
N ILE A 49 -30.07 14.76 -0.74
CA ILE A 49 -29.85 15.53 0.47
C ILE A 49 -30.53 14.82 1.64
N GLU A 50 -29.85 14.81 2.75
CA GLU A 50 -30.28 14.24 4.03
C GLU A 50 -30.34 15.31 5.12
N ASN A 51 -31.08 15.03 6.18
CA ASN A 51 -31.21 15.90 7.35
C ASN A 51 -31.82 17.29 7.06
N ILE A 52 -32.73 17.37 6.07
CA ILE A 52 -33.47 18.57 5.77
C ILE A 52 -34.99 18.31 5.88
N ASN A 53 -35.69 18.99 6.79
CA ASN A 53 -37.12 18.82 6.93
C ASN A 53 -37.90 19.49 5.78
N PHE A 54 -38.92 18.83 5.28
CA PHE A 54 -39.83 19.37 4.26
C PHE A 54 -41.22 18.71 4.37
N THR A 55 -42.24 19.41 3.88
CA THR A 55 -43.61 18.92 3.79
C THR A 55 -44.08 18.71 2.35
N ASN A 56 -43.36 19.25 1.37
CA ASN A 56 -43.46 18.94 -0.04
C ASN A 56 -42.15 19.26 -0.77
N LEU A 57 -42.00 18.73 -1.98
CA LEU A 57 -40.87 18.97 -2.87
C LEU A 57 -41.39 19.45 -4.22
N THR A 58 -40.85 20.51 -4.77
CA THR A 58 -41.08 20.91 -6.15
C THR A 58 -39.86 20.53 -6.99
N VAL A 59 -40.08 19.69 -7.98
CA VAL A 59 -39.05 19.23 -8.93
C VAL A 59 -39.21 19.99 -10.23
N SER A 60 -38.16 20.61 -10.73
CA SER A 60 -38.14 21.39 -11.97
C SER A 60 -37.06 20.86 -12.90
N ASP A 61 -37.37 20.80 -14.20
CA ASP A 61 -36.35 20.47 -15.21
C ASP A 61 -35.28 21.56 -15.32
N ARG A 62 -34.02 21.16 -15.48
CA ARG A 62 -32.85 22.00 -15.73
C ARG A 62 -32.06 21.56 -16.94
N SER A 63 -32.52 20.53 -17.64
CA SER A 63 -31.82 20.00 -18.81
C SER A 63 -32.22 20.70 -20.11
N ASN A 64 -33.27 21.55 -20.09
CA ASN A 64 -33.89 22.17 -21.27
C ASN A 64 -34.41 21.16 -22.30
N ALA A 65 -34.69 19.94 -21.88
CA ALA A 65 -35.25 18.85 -22.67
C ALA A 65 -36.31 18.10 -21.85
N GLN A 66 -37.02 17.19 -22.47
CA GLN A 66 -37.90 16.30 -21.72
C GLN A 66 -37.05 15.48 -20.71
N ASN A 67 -37.43 15.54 -19.45
CA ASN A 67 -36.73 14.91 -18.36
C ASN A 67 -37.65 13.99 -17.57
N ALA A 68 -37.40 12.70 -17.66
CA ALA A 68 -38.11 11.69 -16.90
C ALA A 68 -37.17 11.01 -15.90
N GLY A 69 -37.67 10.75 -14.71
CA GLY A 69 -36.85 10.17 -13.66
C GLY A 69 -37.61 9.78 -12.41
N THR A 70 -36.89 9.38 -11.41
CA THR A 70 -37.41 8.89 -10.14
C THR A 70 -36.71 9.57 -8.97
N ILE A 71 -37.50 10.07 -8.02
CA ILE A 71 -37.04 10.59 -6.74
C ILE A 71 -37.48 9.64 -5.62
N LEU A 72 -36.55 9.35 -4.72
CA LEU A 72 -36.84 8.76 -3.42
C LEU A 72 -36.96 9.88 -2.40
N ALA A 73 -38.05 9.93 -1.63
CA ALA A 73 -38.21 10.91 -0.58
C ALA A 73 -39.02 10.35 0.59
N GLY A 74 -38.78 10.85 1.79
CA GLY A 74 -39.48 10.40 2.99
C GLY A 74 -38.77 10.71 4.28
N ASP A 75 -39.31 10.12 5.37
CA ASP A 75 -38.80 10.26 6.73
C ASP A 75 -38.16 8.93 7.18
N PHE A 76 -37.15 8.49 6.47
CA PHE A 76 -36.38 7.28 6.77
C PHE A 76 -34.92 7.52 6.45
N ASP A 77 -34.02 6.77 7.11
CA ASP A 77 -32.60 6.80 6.81
C ASP A 77 -32.35 5.96 5.56
N PHE A 78 -31.79 6.59 4.53
CA PHE A 78 -31.38 5.91 3.31
C PHE A 78 -29.87 5.76 3.27
N ARG A 79 -29.41 4.53 3.19
CA ARG A 79 -28.01 4.23 2.99
C ARG A 79 -27.81 3.54 1.64
N ASP A 80 -26.97 4.11 0.81
CA ASP A 80 -26.58 3.53 -0.47
C ASP A 80 -25.10 3.12 -0.38
N ASP A 81 -24.88 1.85 -0.10
CA ASP A 81 -23.54 1.28 0.02
C ASP A 81 -22.97 0.82 -1.34
N ARG A 82 -23.63 1.13 -2.44
CA ARG A 82 -23.13 0.81 -3.77
C ARG A 82 -21.93 1.69 -4.11
N ILE A 83 -20.80 1.04 -4.44
CA ILE A 83 -19.65 1.73 -5.00
C ILE A 83 -20.01 2.13 -6.44
N THR A 84 -20.28 3.43 -6.65
CA THR A 84 -20.48 3.99 -7.99
C THR A 84 -19.16 4.61 -8.46
N GLY A 85 -18.55 4.00 -9.44
CA GLY A 85 -17.26 4.42 -10.00
C GLY A 85 -16.39 3.23 -10.38
N SER A 86 -15.31 3.49 -11.09
CA SER A 86 -14.25 2.48 -11.31
C SER A 86 -13.43 2.35 -10.03
N VAL A 87 -13.36 1.14 -9.48
CA VAL A 87 -12.38 0.81 -8.45
C VAL A 87 -11.06 0.58 -9.15
N GLU A 88 -10.13 1.52 -9.05
CA GLU A 88 -8.76 1.30 -9.48
C GLU A 88 -8.07 0.47 -8.40
N VAL A 89 -7.76 -0.79 -8.74
CA VAL A 89 -6.91 -1.62 -7.89
C VAL A 89 -5.48 -1.11 -8.07
N ILE A 90 -5.02 -0.32 -7.12
CA ILE A 90 -3.65 0.19 -7.12
C ILE A 90 -2.72 -0.96 -6.76
N ASP A 91 -1.93 -1.42 -7.71
CA ASP A 91 -0.79 -2.31 -7.44
C ASP A 91 0.27 -1.54 -6.63
N GLY A 92 0.24 -1.75 -5.32
CA GLY A 92 1.16 -1.09 -4.40
C GLY A 92 2.64 -1.32 -4.74
N GLY A 93 2.98 -2.47 -5.31
CA GLY A 93 4.33 -2.80 -5.76
C GLY A 93 4.81 -1.91 -6.89
N ARG A 94 3.99 -1.73 -7.94
CA ARG A 94 4.29 -0.84 -9.06
C ARG A 94 4.41 0.62 -8.62
N ASN A 95 3.51 1.09 -7.76
CA ASN A 95 3.53 2.46 -7.28
C ASN A 95 4.78 2.76 -6.43
N ARG A 96 5.18 1.85 -5.54
CA ARG A 96 6.44 1.96 -4.79
C ARG A 96 7.66 2.01 -5.71
N THR A 97 7.67 1.22 -6.79
CA THR A 97 8.75 1.26 -7.79
C THR A 97 8.81 2.62 -8.49
N ILE A 98 7.67 3.13 -8.99
CA ILE A 98 7.61 4.43 -9.68
C ILE A 98 7.97 5.59 -8.73
N ALA A 99 7.58 5.49 -7.45
CA ALA A 99 7.92 6.48 -6.42
C ALA A 99 9.38 6.40 -5.93
N ASN A 100 10.23 5.57 -6.53
CA ASN A 100 11.63 5.35 -6.12
C ASN A 100 11.76 4.85 -4.67
N GLN A 101 10.87 3.97 -4.25
CA GLN A 101 10.82 3.42 -2.89
C GLN A 101 11.13 1.92 -2.84
N ALA A 102 11.13 1.21 -3.97
CA ALA A 102 11.40 -0.22 -4.05
C ALA A 102 12.84 -0.50 -4.50
N PHE A 103 13.53 -1.35 -3.74
CA PHE A 103 14.96 -1.62 -3.89
C PHE A 103 15.26 -3.12 -3.91
N MET A 104 16.38 -3.44 -4.52
CA MET A 104 16.95 -4.78 -4.49
C MET A 104 18.47 -4.69 -4.50
N ALA A 105 19.13 -5.58 -3.79
CA ALA A 105 20.57 -5.66 -3.82
C ALA A 105 21.09 -7.02 -3.38
N THR A 106 22.25 -7.38 -3.92
CA THR A 106 23.00 -8.57 -3.54
C THR A 106 24.33 -8.17 -2.93
N THR A 107 24.80 -8.93 -1.96
CA THR A 107 26.14 -8.81 -1.39
C THR A 107 26.68 -10.18 -1.04
N TYR A 108 28.00 -10.26 -0.85
CA TYR A 108 28.74 -11.49 -0.65
C TYR A 108 29.84 -11.29 0.40
N CYS A 109 30.04 -12.32 1.22
CA CYS A 109 31.20 -12.41 2.11
C CYS A 109 31.89 -13.74 1.89
N GLY A 110 33.19 -13.71 1.51
CA GLY A 110 33.98 -14.92 1.31
C GLY A 110 34.28 -15.65 2.62
N GLY A 111 34.31 -16.98 2.55
CA GLY A 111 34.72 -17.82 3.65
C GLY A 111 36.22 -17.61 4.01
N GLN A 112 36.52 -17.45 5.28
CA GLN A 112 37.91 -17.39 5.81
C GLN A 112 38.07 -18.45 6.89
N ALA A 113 39.23 -19.09 6.93
CA ALA A 113 39.51 -20.19 7.86
C ALA A 113 39.23 -19.80 9.32
N GLY A 114 38.38 -20.56 9.99
CA GLY A 114 38.01 -20.34 11.39
C GLY A 114 37.03 -19.20 11.64
N ASN A 115 36.55 -18.52 10.59
CA ASN A 115 35.67 -17.38 10.69
C ASN A 115 34.24 -17.72 10.20
N THR A 116 33.27 -16.93 10.66
CA THR A 116 31.91 -16.92 10.16
C THR A 116 31.74 -15.76 9.20
N ALA A 117 31.33 -16.05 7.96
CA ALA A 117 30.92 -15.02 7.00
C ALA A 117 29.53 -14.48 7.33
N GLN A 118 29.39 -13.15 7.28
CA GLN A 118 28.14 -12.44 7.53
C GLN A 118 27.94 -11.36 6.47
N ILE A 119 26.69 -11.18 6.04
CA ILE A 119 26.25 -10.05 5.20
C ILE A 119 25.03 -9.40 5.83
N GLN A 120 24.84 -8.11 5.57
CA GLN A 120 23.83 -7.31 6.26
C GLN A 120 23.19 -6.30 5.32
N LEU A 121 21.88 -6.17 5.41
CA LEU A 121 21.16 -4.96 5.02
C LEU A 121 21.04 -4.08 6.27
N TRP A 122 21.67 -2.93 6.25
CA TRP A 122 21.77 -1.99 7.37
C TRP A 122 20.99 -0.72 7.11
N ASN A 123 20.10 -0.34 8.01
CA ASN A 123 19.46 0.97 8.02
C ASN A 123 20.26 1.90 8.94
N PRO A 124 21.02 2.88 8.42
CA PRO A 124 21.85 3.76 9.24
C PRO A 124 21.06 4.49 10.32
N ALA A 125 21.65 4.71 11.49
CA ALA A 125 21.00 5.39 12.62
C ALA A 125 20.52 6.82 12.30
N GLY A 126 21.15 7.50 11.34
CA GLY A 126 20.73 8.84 10.85
C GLY A 126 19.69 8.82 9.74
N SER A 127 19.14 7.66 9.37
CA SER A 127 18.10 7.56 8.36
C SER A 127 16.79 8.18 8.84
N THR A 128 16.08 8.87 7.96
CA THR A 128 14.71 9.36 8.17
C THR A 128 13.65 8.38 7.66
N LYS A 129 14.09 7.18 7.28
CA LYS A 129 13.25 6.15 6.71
C LYS A 129 13.36 4.84 7.48
N ARG A 130 12.28 4.07 7.48
CA ARG A 130 12.27 2.65 7.84
C ARG A 130 12.42 1.80 6.59
N VAL A 131 13.06 0.66 6.73
CA VAL A 131 13.29 -0.33 5.67
C VAL A 131 12.38 -1.52 5.92
N ILE A 132 11.53 -1.86 4.95
CA ILE A 132 10.58 -2.97 5.03
C ILE A 132 11.05 -4.07 4.10
N VAL A 133 11.58 -5.16 4.69
CA VAL A 133 12.13 -6.30 3.95
C VAL A 133 11.05 -7.33 3.71
N GLU A 134 10.69 -7.56 2.45
CA GLU A 134 9.66 -8.51 2.05
C GLU A 134 10.26 -9.90 1.76
N ARG A 135 11.50 -9.93 1.23
CA ARG A 135 12.11 -11.16 0.77
C ARG A 135 13.64 -11.11 0.91
N VAL A 136 14.22 -12.25 1.20
CA VAL A 136 15.66 -12.48 1.11
C VAL A 136 15.94 -13.72 0.28
N ALA A 137 17.06 -13.75 -0.43
CA ALA A 137 17.61 -14.99 -0.94
C ALA A 137 18.94 -15.23 -0.23
N ARG A 138 19.27 -16.47 0.04
CA ARG A 138 20.49 -16.88 0.74
C ARG A 138 21.13 -18.08 0.04
N GLY A 139 22.40 -18.03 -0.12
CA GLY A 139 23.22 -19.06 -0.74
C GLY A 139 24.59 -19.15 -0.11
N SER A 140 25.29 -20.23 -0.42
CA SER A 140 26.69 -20.47 -0.08
C SER A 140 27.30 -21.41 -1.12
N ASN A 141 28.59 -21.28 -1.38
CA ASN A 141 29.32 -22.26 -2.20
C ASN A 141 29.66 -23.55 -1.41
N THR A 142 29.35 -23.56 -0.11
CA THR A 142 29.51 -24.72 0.77
C THR A 142 28.15 -25.10 1.36
N SER A 143 27.78 -26.38 1.31
CA SER A 143 26.55 -26.85 1.96
C SER A 143 26.62 -26.61 3.46
N GLY A 144 25.54 -26.07 4.02
CA GLY A 144 25.50 -25.71 5.44
C GLY A 144 24.21 -25.00 5.80
N THR A 145 24.21 -24.36 6.94
CA THR A 145 23.04 -23.57 7.40
C THR A 145 23.34 -22.09 7.30
N VAL A 146 22.39 -21.32 6.76
CA VAL A 146 22.42 -19.86 6.78
C VAL A 146 21.28 -19.36 7.66
N ALA A 147 21.66 -18.64 8.72
CA ALA A 147 20.74 -18.01 9.67
C ALA A 147 20.41 -16.58 9.24
N VAL A 148 19.20 -16.15 9.56
CA VAL A 148 18.71 -14.76 9.39
C VAL A 148 18.41 -14.19 10.76
N GLY A 149 18.90 -13.00 11.07
CA GLY A 149 18.65 -12.36 12.36
C GLY A 149 18.75 -10.85 12.29
N ILE A 150 18.24 -10.18 13.32
CA ILE A 150 18.30 -8.72 13.45
C ILE A 150 19.45 -8.34 14.37
N THR A 151 20.16 -7.25 14.02
CA THR A 151 21.26 -6.70 14.82
C THR A 151 21.08 -5.19 15.02
N THR A 152 21.67 -4.68 16.10
CA THR A 152 21.71 -3.25 16.44
C THR A 152 23.08 -2.63 16.17
N ALA A 153 23.97 -3.37 15.50
CA ALA A 153 25.30 -2.92 15.13
C ALA A 153 25.53 -3.15 13.63
N ALA A 154 26.13 -2.18 12.99
CA ALA A 154 26.56 -2.30 11.59
C ALA A 154 27.74 -3.25 11.49
N LEU A 155 27.74 -4.15 10.50
CA LEU A 155 28.95 -4.92 10.14
C LEU A 155 30.05 -3.97 9.64
N VAL A 156 31.30 -4.42 9.79
CA VAL A 156 32.48 -3.56 9.64
C VAL A 156 32.61 -2.93 8.25
N THR A 157 32.46 -3.72 7.19
CA THR A 157 32.73 -3.25 5.82
C THR A 157 31.48 -2.91 5.08
N LYS A 158 31.35 -1.65 4.62
CA LYS A 158 30.32 -1.23 3.69
C LYS A 158 30.70 -1.70 2.27
N ASP A 159 29.79 -2.40 1.60
CA ASP A 159 29.91 -2.78 0.20
C ASP A 159 29.35 -1.67 -0.71
N LYS A 160 28.04 -1.41 -0.60
CA LYS A 160 27.31 -0.45 -1.47
C LYS A 160 25.96 -0.08 -0.87
N ASN A 161 25.28 0.88 -1.49
CA ASN A 161 23.85 1.11 -1.28
C ASN A 161 23.04 0.27 -2.28
N ALA A 162 21.82 -0.09 -1.90
CA ALA A 162 20.94 -0.86 -2.77
C ALA A 162 20.46 -0.06 -3.98
N GLN A 163 20.22 -0.75 -5.10
CA GLN A 163 19.72 -0.18 -6.34
C GLN A 163 18.20 -0.07 -6.30
N CYS A 164 17.67 1.03 -6.82
CA CYS A 164 16.25 1.15 -7.08
C CYS A 164 15.82 0.21 -8.20
N LYS A 165 14.62 -0.36 -8.09
CA LYS A 165 13.99 -1.14 -9.16
C LYS A 165 13.52 -0.25 -10.33
N LEU A 166 13.41 1.06 -10.13
CA LEU A 166 13.19 2.02 -11.20
C LEU A 166 14.52 2.30 -11.93
N SER A 167 14.54 2.10 -13.24
CA SER A 167 15.73 2.42 -14.06
C SER A 167 16.06 3.91 -13.96
N GLY A 168 17.30 4.23 -13.54
CA GLY A 168 17.74 5.60 -13.29
C GLY A 168 17.25 6.19 -11.97
N GLY A 169 16.58 5.41 -11.12
CA GLY A 169 16.17 5.85 -9.78
C GLY A 169 17.35 6.07 -8.83
N ALA A 170 17.14 6.84 -7.78
CA ALA A 170 18.14 7.10 -6.75
C ALA A 170 18.46 5.84 -5.95
N LEU A 171 19.67 5.77 -5.41
CA LEU A 171 20.08 4.68 -4.52
C LEU A 171 19.29 4.75 -3.20
N SER A 172 19.10 3.59 -2.57
CA SER A 172 18.57 3.46 -1.22
C SER A 172 19.44 4.17 -0.19
N THR A 173 18.84 4.60 0.92
CA THR A 173 19.58 5.02 2.12
C THR A 173 20.18 3.85 2.88
N ALA A 174 19.58 2.66 2.74
CA ALA A 174 20.10 1.44 3.35
C ALA A 174 21.39 0.97 2.69
N GLU A 175 22.28 0.43 3.51
CA GLU A 175 23.61 -0.02 3.13
C GLU A 175 23.70 -1.54 3.14
N LEU A 176 24.38 -2.10 2.16
CA LEU A 176 24.84 -3.47 2.19
C LEU A 176 26.22 -3.50 2.85
N ARG A 177 26.37 -4.38 3.82
CA ARG A 177 27.60 -4.53 4.58
C ARG A 177 27.98 -5.99 4.72
N PHE A 178 29.25 -6.26 4.99
CA PHE A 178 29.74 -7.60 5.23
C PHE A 178 30.87 -7.63 6.26
N GLU A 179 31.09 -8.80 6.85
CA GLU A 179 32.16 -9.06 7.79
C GLU A 179 32.49 -10.54 7.82
N SER A 180 33.78 -10.83 7.95
CA SER A 180 34.30 -12.16 8.31
C SER A 180 34.66 -12.14 9.79
N LYS A 181 33.77 -12.62 10.64
CA LYS A 181 33.88 -12.58 12.09
C LYS A 181 34.62 -13.81 12.62
N VAL A 182 35.59 -13.62 13.47
CA VAL A 182 36.32 -14.73 14.11
C VAL A 182 35.40 -15.55 15.00
N GLY A 183 35.37 -16.85 14.82
CA GLY A 183 34.55 -17.79 15.57
C GLY A 183 33.06 -17.77 15.14
N ALA A 184 32.20 -18.26 16.01
CA ALA A 184 30.76 -18.32 15.75
C ALA A 184 30.13 -16.92 15.74
N SER A 185 29.07 -16.75 14.93
CA SER A 185 28.43 -15.46 14.74
C SER A 185 27.78 -14.87 16.00
N GLY A 186 27.29 -15.73 16.90
CA GLY A 186 26.49 -15.31 18.07
C GLY A 186 25.18 -14.61 17.70
N LEU A 187 24.72 -14.73 16.45
CA LEU A 187 23.49 -14.10 15.95
C LEU A 187 22.26 -14.76 16.58
N ALA A 188 21.41 -13.96 17.23
CA ALA A 188 20.07 -14.40 17.59
C ALA A 188 19.22 -14.49 16.31
N SER A 189 18.97 -15.71 15.84
CA SER A 189 18.31 -15.93 14.54
C SER A 189 16.78 -15.89 14.64
N LEU A 190 16.16 -15.19 13.70
CA LEU A 190 14.71 -15.27 13.42
C LEU A 190 14.38 -16.60 12.75
N THR A 191 15.22 -17.03 11.84
CA THR A 191 15.08 -18.31 11.11
C THR A 191 16.43 -18.79 10.62
N SER A 192 16.55 -20.08 10.36
CA SER A 192 17.72 -20.68 9.73
C SER A 192 17.30 -21.82 8.82
N ASN A 193 17.97 -21.97 7.68
CA ASN A 193 17.68 -23.03 6.74
C ASN A 193 18.99 -23.63 6.21
N VAL A 194 18.92 -24.91 5.88
CA VAL A 194 20.00 -25.58 5.17
C VAL A 194 20.01 -25.08 3.72
N VAL A 195 21.17 -24.65 3.25
CA VAL A 195 21.44 -24.33 1.86
C VAL A 195 22.36 -25.39 1.26
N GLN A 196 22.12 -25.74 0.01
CA GLN A 196 23.00 -26.61 -0.76
C GLN A 196 24.06 -25.75 -1.45
N ALA A 197 25.25 -26.30 -1.63
CA ALA A 197 26.34 -25.62 -2.32
C ALA A 197 25.92 -25.15 -3.72
N GLY A 198 26.12 -23.86 -4.02
CA GLY A 198 25.81 -23.26 -5.30
C GLY A 198 24.32 -23.05 -5.61
N VAL A 199 23.45 -23.20 -4.60
CA VAL A 199 21.99 -23.00 -4.76
C VAL A 199 21.54 -21.82 -3.91
N ASP A 200 20.88 -20.86 -4.54
CA ASP A 200 20.21 -19.76 -3.86
C ASP A 200 18.81 -20.19 -3.40
N LEU A 201 18.55 -20.05 -2.12
CA LEU A 201 17.26 -20.35 -1.51
C LEU A 201 16.50 -19.04 -1.23
N PRO A 202 15.49 -18.70 -2.05
CA PRO A 202 14.63 -17.56 -1.78
C PRO A 202 13.72 -17.84 -0.57
N PHE A 203 13.52 -16.81 0.25
CA PHE A 203 12.64 -16.87 1.40
C PHE A 203 11.82 -15.57 1.47
N GLN A 204 10.51 -15.71 1.38
CA GLN A 204 9.56 -14.62 1.55
C GLN A 204 9.05 -14.63 2.99
N PHE A 205 9.07 -13.48 3.64
CA PHE A 205 8.45 -13.33 4.95
C PHE A 205 6.92 -13.23 4.77
N LEU A 206 6.16 -13.96 5.58
CA LEU A 206 4.70 -13.82 5.62
C LEU A 206 4.32 -12.41 6.10
N GLU A 207 4.98 -11.98 7.18
CA GLU A 207 4.94 -10.60 7.66
C GLU A 207 6.30 -9.98 7.40
N PRO A 208 6.39 -8.80 6.75
CA PRO A 208 7.66 -8.19 6.41
C PRO A 208 8.47 -7.82 7.65
N VAL A 209 9.79 -7.93 7.56
CA VAL A 209 10.69 -7.46 8.62
C VAL A 209 10.89 -5.96 8.49
N VAL A 210 10.59 -5.20 9.55
CA VAL A 210 10.76 -3.75 9.58
C VAL A 210 12.04 -3.38 10.31
N LEU A 211 12.97 -2.73 9.62
CA LEU A 211 14.21 -2.22 10.19
C LEU A 211 14.10 -0.72 10.43
N MET A 212 14.03 -0.34 11.69
CA MET A 212 14.14 1.06 12.10
C MET A 212 15.56 1.57 11.92
N PRO A 213 15.83 2.89 11.92
CA PRO A 213 17.19 3.43 11.93
C PRO A 213 18.03 2.84 13.05
N GLY A 214 19.26 2.43 12.73
CA GLY A 214 20.17 1.75 13.68
C GLY A 214 19.96 0.24 13.80
N PHE A 215 19.18 -0.36 12.90
CA PHE A 215 18.97 -1.82 12.86
C PHE A 215 19.36 -2.41 11.49
N GLY A 216 19.75 -3.67 11.50
CA GLY A 216 20.10 -4.39 10.28
C GLY A 216 19.63 -5.84 10.29
N LEU A 217 19.34 -6.37 9.10
CA LEU A 217 19.02 -7.78 8.87
C LEU A 217 20.28 -8.49 8.36
N VAL A 218 20.77 -9.45 9.14
CA VAL A 218 21.99 -10.21 8.86
C VAL A 218 21.65 -11.60 8.33
N LEU A 219 22.35 -12.01 7.28
CA LEU A 219 22.48 -13.40 6.87
C LEU A 219 23.87 -13.89 7.32
N SER A 220 23.93 -14.98 8.07
CA SER A 220 25.14 -15.52 8.64
C SER A 220 25.30 -17.00 8.32
N ALA A 221 26.44 -17.39 7.77
CA ALA A 221 26.80 -18.80 7.69
C ALA A 221 26.95 -19.37 9.10
N SER A 222 26.39 -20.54 9.38
CA SER A 222 26.56 -21.23 10.66
C SER A 222 27.79 -22.13 10.67
N THR A 223 28.30 -22.49 9.51
CA THR A 223 29.49 -23.29 9.33
C THR A 223 30.72 -22.37 9.22
N LEU A 224 31.71 -22.60 10.05
CA LEU A 224 32.98 -21.88 9.96
C LEU A 224 33.64 -22.12 8.60
N SER A 225 34.34 -21.11 8.11
CA SER A 225 35.06 -21.10 6.81
C SER A 225 34.13 -21.18 5.59
N ALA A 226 32.80 -21.25 5.78
CA ALA A 226 31.84 -21.14 4.69
C ALA A 226 31.61 -19.66 4.30
N ASP A 227 31.37 -19.44 3.04
CA ASP A 227 30.93 -18.14 2.52
C ASP A 227 29.43 -17.92 2.71
N VAL A 228 29.00 -16.71 2.48
CA VAL A 228 27.57 -16.36 2.40
C VAL A 228 27.33 -15.38 1.26
N LEU A 229 26.33 -15.70 0.45
CA LEU A 229 25.77 -14.84 -0.58
C LEU A 229 24.32 -14.54 -0.22
N GLY A 230 23.84 -13.33 -0.50
CA GLY A 230 22.43 -13.05 -0.30
C GLY A 230 21.95 -11.87 -1.09
N ALA A 231 20.63 -11.90 -1.35
CA ALA A 231 19.90 -10.79 -1.93
C ALA A 231 18.80 -10.35 -0.98
N TYR A 232 18.56 -9.06 -0.95
CA TYR A 232 17.51 -8.42 -0.17
C TYR A 232 16.57 -7.70 -1.11
N GLU A 233 15.27 -7.92 -0.97
CA GLU A 233 14.21 -7.22 -1.66
C GLU A 233 13.37 -6.49 -0.62
N PHE A 234 13.28 -5.17 -0.76
CA PHE A 234 12.69 -4.31 0.26
C PHE A 234 12.19 -2.99 -0.34
N PHE A 235 11.46 -2.25 0.47
CA PHE A 235 11.11 -0.87 0.17
C PHE A 235 11.35 0.05 1.38
N GLU A 236 11.42 1.35 1.11
CA GLU A 236 11.63 2.38 2.13
C GLU A 236 10.38 3.24 2.28
N GLU A 237 10.07 3.59 3.54
CA GLU A 237 9.00 4.53 3.90
C GLU A 237 9.55 5.59 4.85
N PHE A 238 9.05 6.81 4.77
CA PHE A 238 9.35 7.84 5.76
C PHE A 238 8.74 7.48 7.12
N ILE A 239 9.43 7.90 8.20
CA ILE A 239 9.01 7.70 9.59
C ILE A 239 8.15 8.87 10.01
#